data_4d050029df2115068f04a7ef43fea73a
#
_entry.id   4d050029df2115068f04a7ef43fea73a
#
_cell.length_a   1.000
_cell.length_b   1.000
_cell.length_c   1.000
_cell.angle_alpha   90.00
_cell.angle_beta   90.00
_cell.angle_gamma   90.00
#
_symmetry.space_group_name_H-M   'P 1'
#
loop_
_entity.id
_entity.type
_entity.pdbx_description
1 polymer ?
#
loop_
_entity_poly.entity_id
_entity_poly.type
_entity_poly.pdbx_seq_one_letter_code
_entity_poly.pdbx_strand_id
1 'polypeptide(L)'
;LAVNTEDKAANTDVQRLVQQLINEYASTPYAVDAALLLAKRAVDSGDLAAAEKQLRVALELKPSAEIAVLIQTRLARVLAAGKQYPAALAILDDLAGDTAAAPLVAEVRGDILMLQGQRDAAAKAYAAADAALAERDEARPVFDLKFSDVGLTPAKRASDADDGEAP
;
A
#
# COMPACT_ATOMS: atom_id res chain seq x y z
N LEU A 1 21.03 -9.18 19.70
CA LEU A 1 21.65 -9.93 18.62
C LEU A 1 22.51 -8.93 17.85
N ALA A 2 23.86 -9.11 17.91
CA ALA A 2 24.81 -8.28 17.19
C ALA A 2 24.63 -8.54 15.68
N VAL A 3 24.24 -7.52 14.93
CA VAL A 3 24.26 -7.57 13.45
C VAL A 3 25.74 -7.71 13.06
N ASN A 4 26.06 -8.78 12.33
CA ASN A 4 27.41 -9.05 11.89
C ASN A 4 27.91 -7.89 11.01
N THR A 5 29.15 -7.47 11.21
CA THR A 5 29.78 -6.36 10.45
C THR A 5 29.82 -6.63 8.94
N GLU A 6 29.91 -7.90 8.54
CA GLU A 6 29.85 -8.34 7.14
C GLU A 6 28.47 -8.10 6.53
N ASP A 7 27.39 -8.39 7.26
CA ASP A 7 26.01 -8.11 6.82
C ASP A 7 25.76 -6.61 6.63
N LYS A 8 26.38 -5.79 7.48
CA LYS A 8 26.25 -4.32 7.39
C LYS A 8 27.01 -3.75 6.19
N ALA A 9 28.19 -4.27 5.89
CA ALA A 9 28.98 -3.87 4.72
C ALA A 9 28.28 -4.30 3.42
N ALA A 10 27.85 -5.55 3.31
CA ALA A 10 27.09 -6.06 2.16
C ALA A 10 25.79 -5.25 1.95
N ASN A 11 25.14 -4.84 3.02
CA ASN A 11 23.94 -4.02 2.99
C ASN A 11 24.19 -2.61 2.42
N THR A 12 25.31 -2.00 2.79
CA THR A 12 25.74 -0.68 2.28
C THR A 12 26.09 -0.75 0.79
N ASP A 13 26.77 -1.80 0.34
CA ASP A 13 27.11 -2.00 -1.07
C ASP A 13 25.86 -2.19 -1.94
N VAL A 14 24.88 -2.96 -1.47
CA VAL A 14 23.60 -3.12 -2.17
C VAL A 14 22.90 -1.76 -2.28
N GLN A 15 22.83 -0.97 -1.22
CA GLN A 15 22.22 0.38 -1.27
C GLN A 15 22.92 1.26 -2.30
N ARG A 16 24.25 1.27 -2.33
CA ARG A 16 25.01 2.05 -3.29
C ARG A 16 24.75 1.63 -4.73
N LEU A 17 24.77 0.32 -5.01
CA LEU A 17 24.52 -0.22 -6.35
C LEU A 17 23.08 0.09 -6.82
N VAL A 18 22.10 -0.05 -5.94
CA VAL A 18 20.70 0.28 -6.25
C VAL A 18 20.54 1.78 -6.52
N GLN A 19 21.20 2.64 -5.73
CA GLN A 19 21.16 4.10 -5.98
C GLN A 19 21.84 4.47 -7.29
N GLN A 20 22.94 3.81 -7.65
CA GLN A 20 23.59 3.99 -8.94
C GLN A 20 22.66 3.57 -10.10
N LEU A 21 21.99 2.43 -9.97
CA LEU A 21 21.01 1.98 -10.95
C LEU A 21 19.87 3.00 -11.14
N ILE A 22 19.32 3.56 -10.08
CA ILE A 22 18.29 4.61 -10.14
C ILE A 22 18.81 5.82 -10.92
N ASN A 23 20.04 6.24 -10.67
CA ASN A 23 20.62 7.43 -11.30
C ASN A 23 20.96 7.20 -12.79
N GLU A 24 21.55 6.05 -13.12
CA GLU A 24 22.01 5.75 -14.47
C GLU A 24 20.90 5.28 -15.40
N TYR A 25 19.85 4.66 -14.86
CA TYR A 25 18.76 4.06 -15.63
C TYR A 25 17.39 4.66 -15.26
N ALA A 26 17.34 5.95 -14.90
CA ALA A 26 16.14 6.65 -14.43
C ALA A 26 14.92 6.54 -15.37
N SER A 27 15.16 6.38 -16.68
CA SER A 27 14.11 6.25 -17.70
C SER A 27 13.58 4.81 -17.88
N THR A 28 14.05 3.87 -17.07
CA THR A 28 13.65 2.46 -17.18
C THR A 28 12.74 2.04 -16.02
N PRO A 29 11.86 1.05 -16.23
CA PRO A 29 11.07 0.46 -15.13
C PRO A 29 11.94 -0.08 -13.98
N TYR A 30 13.17 -0.52 -14.27
CA TYR A 30 14.10 -1.05 -13.27
C TYR A 30 14.48 -0.01 -12.20
N ALA A 31 14.52 1.29 -12.56
CA ALA A 31 14.78 2.35 -11.59
C ALA A 31 13.63 2.48 -10.57
N VAL A 32 12.39 2.33 -11.02
CA VAL A 32 11.21 2.31 -10.14
C VAL A 32 11.27 1.11 -9.20
N ASP A 33 11.54 -0.08 -9.72
CA ASP A 33 11.64 -1.31 -8.91
C ASP A 33 12.77 -1.20 -7.89
N ALA A 34 13.90 -0.60 -8.27
CA ALA A 34 15.03 -0.35 -7.40
C ALA A 34 14.67 0.60 -6.24
N ALA A 35 13.96 1.68 -6.53
CA ALA A 35 13.48 2.61 -5.50
C ALA A 35 12.47 1.94 -4.56
N LEU A 36 11.56 1.12 -5.09
CA LEU A 36 10.62 0.32 -4.29
C LEU A 36 11.32 -0.70 -3.40
N LEU A 37 12.39 -1.33 -3.88
CA LEU A 37 13.23 -2.23 -3.07
C LEU A 37 13.86 -1.50 -1.89
N LEU A 38 14.43 -0.30 -2.11
CA LEU A 38 14.99 0.53 -1.03
C LEU A 38 13.90 0.96 -0.04
N ALA A 39 12.72 1.35 -0.54
CA ALA A 39 11.59 1.70 0.31
C ALA A 39 11.17 0.53 1.20
N LYS A 40 11.04 -0.68 0.62
CA LYS A 40 10.72 -1.89 1.39
C LYS A 40 11.75 -2.14 2.48
N ARG A 41 13.03 -2.10 2.17
CA ARG A 41 14.11 -2.30 3.15
C ARG A 41 14.07 -1.28 4.28
N ALA A 42 13.76 -0.02 3.96
CA ALA A 42 13.60 1.04 4.95
C ALA A 42 12.42 0.76 5.88
N VAL A 43 11.28 0.29 5.35
CA VAL A 43 10.13 -0.16 6.17
C VAL A 43 10.53 -1.32 7.06
N ASP A 44 11.20 -2.34 6.52
CA ASP A 44 11.62 -3.54 7.26
C ASP A 44 12.59 -3.20 8.40
N SER A 45 13.38 -2.13 8.25
CA SER A 45 14.29 -1.61 9.30
C SER A 45 13.64 -0.58 10.25
N GLY A 46 12.39 -0.19 10.01
CA GLY A 46 11.68 0.83 10.78
C GLY A 46 12.06 2.27 10.44
N ASP A 47 12.86 2.50 9.39
CA ASP A 47 13.23 3.84 8.92
C ASP A 47 12.16 4.42 8.00
N LEU A 48 11.08 4.93 8.61
CA LEU A 48 9.94 5.48 7.87
C LEU A 48 10.33 6.71 7.03
N ALA A 49 11.32 7.51 7.47
CA ALA A 49 11.77 8.68 6.72
C ALA A 49 12.50 8.27 5.44
N ALA A 50 13.37 7.26 5.50
CA ALA A 50 14.00 6.70 4.31
C ALA A 50 12.97 6.04 3.40
N ALA A 51 11.98 5.32 3.94
CA ALA A 51 10.91 4.69 3.16
C ALA A 51 10.09 5.74 2.39
N GLU A 52 9.67 6.82 3.05
CA GLU A 52 8.96 7.94 2.42
C GLU A 52 9.79 8.53 1.28
N LYS A 53 11.08 8.82 1.54
CA LYS A 53 11.98 9.38 0.53
C LYS A 53 12.05 8.50 -0.72
N GLN A 54 12.23 7.20 -0.55
CA GLN A 54 12.35 6.27 -1.69
C GLN A 54 11.04 6.11 -2.46
N LEU A 55 9.89 6.13 -1.79
CA LEU A 55 8.60 6.10 -2.47
C LEU A 55 8.36 7.38 -3.29
N ARG A 56 8.78 8.55 -2.79
CA ARG A 56 8.74 9.81 -3.57
C ARG A 56 9.66 9.75 -4.79
N VAL A 57 10.89 9.24 -4.64
CA VAL A 57 11.80 9.01 -5.77
C VAL A 57 11.14 8.08 -6.81
N ALA A 58 10.48 7.01 -6.39
CA ALA A 58 9.78 6.11 -7.30
C ALA A 58 8.67 6.82 -8.09
N LEU A 59 7.96 7.77 -7.50
CA LEU A 59 6.96 8.60 -8.20
C LEU A 59 7.58 9.59 -9.18
N GLU A 60 8.71 10.21 -8.82
CA GLU A 60 9.47 11.14 -9.68
C GLU A 60 10.00 10.47 -10.96
N LEU A 61 10.22 9.15 -10.91
CA LEU A 61 10.62 8.34 -12.08
C LEU A 61 9.47 8.10 -13.08
N LYS A 62 8.29 8.66 -12.83
CA LYS A 62 7.11 8.62 -13.72
C LYS A 62 6.71 7.18 -14.10
N PRO A 63 6.38 6.33 -13.14
CA PRO A 63 5.87 4.98 -13.39
C PRO A 63 4.55 5.03 -14.17
N SER A 64 4.06 3.85 -14.62
CA SER A 64 2.71 3.77 -15.18
C SER A 64 1.66 4.19 -14.14
N ALA A 65 0.45 4.55 -14.60
CA ALA A 65 -0.62 5.01 -13.70
C ALA A 65 -0.94 3.98 -12.61
N GLU A 66 -0.99 2.70 -12.96
CA GLU A 66 -1.29 1.60 -12.05
C GLU A 66 -0.19 1.45 -10.98
N ILE A 67 1.07 1.56 -11.40
CA ILE A 67 2.21 1.50 -10.47
C ILE A 67 2.24 2.76 -9.59
N ALA A 68 1.89 3.93 -10.14
CA ALA A 68 1.81 5.17 -9.36
C ALA A 68 0.77 5.04 -8.22
N VAL A 69 -0.42 4.51 -8.49
CA VAL A 69 -1.45 4.21 -7.47
C VAL A 69 -0.90 3.31 -6.36
N LEU A 70 -0.20 2.23 -6.74
CA LEU A 70 0.40 1.32 -5.78
C LEU A 70 1.45 2.02 -4.91
N ILE A 71 2.29 2.87 -5.50
CA ILE A 71 3.30 3.64 -4.76
C ILE A 71 2.64 4.66 -3.84
N GLN A 72 1.64 5.39 -4.30
CA GLN A 72 0.92 6.39 -3.52
C GLN A 72 0.20 5.77 -2.32
N THR A 73 -0.45 4.63 -2.48
CA THR A 73 -1.08 3.91 -1.37
C THR A 73 -0.06 3.37 -0.35
N ARG A 74 1.11 2.92 -0.80
CA ARG A 74 2.23 2.56 0.09
C ARG A 74 2.78 3.78 0.84
N LEU A 75 2.93 4.93 0.15
CA LEU A 75 3.36 6.19 0.76
C LEU A 75 2.36 6.65 1.83
N ALA A 76 1.05 6.57 1.55
CA ALA A 76 0.02 6.87 2.54
C ALA A 76 0.15 5.97 3.79
N ARG A 77 0.41 4.67 3.64
CA ARG A 77 0.63 3.76 4.77
C ARG A 77 1.90 4.12 5.56
N VAL A 78 3.01 4.47 4.89
CA VAL A 78 4.26 4.89 5.55
C VAL A 78 4.06 6.18 6.34
N LEU A 79 3.39 7.18 5.76
CA LEU A 79 3.04 8.42 6.45
C LEU A 79 2.14 8.17 7.68
N ALA A 80 1.15 7.29 7.54
CA ALA A 80 0.26 6.92 8.65
C ALA A 80 1.01 6.20 9.77
N ALA A 81 1.95 5.31 9.45
CA ALA A 81 2.83 4.68 10.44
C ALA A 81 3.68 5.71 11.18
N GLY A 82 4.09 6.79 10.51
CA GLY A 82 4.74 7.97 11.09
C GLY A 82 3.77 8.96 11.77
N LYS A 83 2.49 8.59 11.93
CA LYS A 83 1.42 9.43 12.50
C LYS A 83 1.14 10.72 11.72
N GLN A 84 1.58 10.82 10.48
CA GLN A 84 1.31 11.94 9.58
C GLN A 84 -0.05 11.74 8.86
N TYR A 85 -1.11 11.51 9.64
CA TYR A 85 -2.43 11.13 9.11
C TYR A 85 -3.03 12.12 8.11
N PRO A 86 -2.97 13.46 8.32
CA PRO A 86 -3.50 14.40 7.33
C PRO A 86 -2.82 14.28 5.97
N ALA A 87 -1.50 14.12 5.94
CA ALA A 87 -0.74 13.94 4.70
C ALA A 87 -1.06 12.60 4.03
N ALA A 88 -1.22 11.54 4.82
CA ALA A 88 -1.61 10.23 4.33
C ALA A 88 -2.99 10.25 3.67
N LEU A 89 -3.98 10.89 4.29
CA LEU A 89 -5.33 10.99 3.75
C LEU A 89 -5.39 11.87 2.50
N ALA A 90 -4.61 12.96 2.45
CA ALA A 90 -4.55 13.84 1.27
C ALA A 90 -4.09 13.08 0.01
N ILE A 91 -3.09 12.17 0.13
CA ILE A 91 -2.68 11.32 -0.98
C ILE A 91 -3.84 10.45 -1.49
N LEU A 92 -4.67 9.93 -0.60
CA LEU A 92 -5.82 9.10 -0.98
C LEU A 92 -6.95 9.94 -1.59
N ASP A 93 -7.08 11.22 -1.19
CA ASP A 93 -8.05 12.15 -1.77
C ASP A 93 -7.68 12.47 -3.23
N ASP A 94 -6.40 12.61 -3.54
CA ASP A 94 -5.92 12.81 -4.91
C ASP A 94 -6.21 11.60 -5.83
N LEU A 95 -6.39 10.41 -5.25
CA LEU A 95 -6.74 9.17 -5.97
C LEU A 95 -8.25 8.91 -6.06
N ALA A 96 -9.09 9.73 -5.44
CA ALA A 96 -10.53 9.46 -5.32
C ALA A 96 -11.28 9.42 -6.66
N GLY A 97 -10.73 10.02 -7.73
CA GLY A 97 -11.29 9.97 -9.08
C GLY A 97 -10.95 8.71 -9.89
N ASP A 98 -10.02 7.88 -9.41
CA ASP A 98 -9.63 6.65 -10.09
C ASP A 98 -10.53 5.49 -9.65
N THR A 99 -11.49 5.15 -10.52
CA THR A 99 -12.44 4.06 -10.23
C THR A 99 -11.75 2.70 -10.16
N ALA A 100 -10.66 2.48 -10.88
CA ALA A 100 -9.89 1.24 -10.83
C ALA A 100 -9.19 1.09 -9.48
N ALA A 101 -8.70 2.18 -8.91
CA ALA A 101 -8.05 2.21 -7.61
C ALA A 101 -9.03 2.23 -6.42
N ALA A 102 -10.31 2.52 -6.64
CA ALA A 102 -11.29 2.78 -5.59
C ALA A 102 -11.30 1.74 -4.44
N PRO A 103 -11.32 0.42 -4.69
CA PRO A 103 -11.30 -0.56 -3.60
C PRO A 103 -10.04 -0.45 -2.74
N LEU A 104 -8.87 -0.35 -3.37
CA LEU A 104 -7.59 -0.24 -2.66
C LEU A 104 -7.49 1.08 -1.87
N VAL A 105 -7.91 2.19 -2.47
CA VAL A 105 -7.90 3.52 -1.83
C VAL A 105 -8.81 3.52 -0.60
N ALA A 106 -10.02 2.96 -0.72
CA ALA A 106 -10.98 2.89 0.37
C ALA A 106 -10.48 1.97 1.50
N GLU A 107 -9.87 0.81 1.15
CA GLU A 107 -9.23 -0.08 2.14
C GLU A 107 -8.13 0.64 2.92
N VAL A 108 -7.19 1.30 2.22
CA VAL A 108 -6.08 2.02 2.87
C VAL A 108 -6.59 3.17 3.73
N ARG A 109 -7.64 3.85 3.30
CA ARG A 109 -8.32 4.88 4.11
C ARG A 109 -8.88 4.30 5.40
N GLY A 110 -9.52 3.14 5.33
CA GLY A 110 -9.99 2.40 6.50
C GLY A 110 -8.86 2.07 7.47
N ASP A 111 -7.74 1.53 6.95
CA ASP A 111 -6.54 1.22 7.75
C ASP A 111 -6.03 2.46 8.50
N ILE A 112 -5.95 3.62 7.83
CA ILE A 112 -5.48 4.88 8.43
C ILE A 112 -6.45 5.38 9.51
N LEU A 113 -7.75 5.31 9.25
CA LEU A 113 -8.77 5.71 10.21
C LEU A 113 -8.78 4.80 11.45
N MET A 114 -8.51 3.50 11.29
CA MET A 114 -8.30 2.58 12.41
C MET A 114 -7.10 2.99 13.27
N LEU A 115 -5.98 3.36 12.66
CA LEU A 115 -4.80 3.87 13.38
C LEU A 115 -5.10 5.17 14.15
N GLN A 116 -6.06 5.98 13.70
CA GLN A 116 -6.54 7.17 14.40
C GLN A 116 -7.56 6.85 15.51
N GLY A 117 -7.99 5.60 15.66
CA GLY A 117 -9.08 5.20 16.56
C GLY A 117 -10.48 5.58 16.07
N GLN A 118 -10.63 6.02 14.83
CA GLN A 118 -11.89 6.44 14.22
C GLN A 118 -12.66 5.24 13.63
N ARG A 119 -13.08 4.33 14.50
CA ARG A 119 -13.64 3.02 14.12
C ARG A 119 -14.86 3.12 13.20
N ASP A 120 -15.79 4.03 13.49
CA ASP A 120 -17.01 4.20 12.68
C ASP A 120 -16.70 4.74 11.28
N ALA A 121 -15.72 5.65 11.17
CA ALA A 121 -15.27 6.16 9.88
C ALA A 121 -14.50 5.08 9.09
N ALA A 122 -13.69 4.28 9.76
CA ALA A 122 -13.00 3.14 9.16
C ALA A 122 -13.99 2.10 8.62
N ALA A 123 -15.05 1.78 9.38
CA ALA A 123 -16.11 0.87 8.95
C ALA A 123 -16.78 1.35 7.64
N LYS A 124 -17.07 2.65 7.52
CA LYS A 124 -17.61 3.23 6.28
C LYS A 124 -16.64 3.12 5.11
N ALA A 125 -15.35 3.34 5.35
CA ALA A 125 -14.33 3.22 4.30
C ALA A 125 -14.18 1.77 3.83
N TYR A 126 -14.17 0.81 4.75
CA TYR A 126 -14.15 -0.60 4.40
C TYR A 126 -15.41 -1.04 3.66
N ALA A 127 -16.59 -0.58 4.08
CA ALA A 127 -17.84 -0.85 3.36
C ALA A 127 -17.82 -0.34 1.91
N ALA A 128 -17.23 0.83 1.67
CA ALA A 128 -17.03 1.35 0.31
C ALA A 128 -16.06 0.49 -0.51
N ALA A 129 -14.98 -0.01 0.11
CA ALA A 129 -14.05 -0.93 -0.55
C ALA A 129 -14.73 -2.24 -0.94
N ASP A 130 -15.52 -2.83 -0.03
CA ASP A 130 -16.24 -4.07 -0.27
C ASP A 130 -17.30 -3.94 -1.37
N ALA A 131 -18.07 -2.87 -1.37
CA ALA A 131 -19.04 -2.58 -2.43
C ALA A 131 -18.35 -2.53 -3.80
N ALA A 132 -17.21 -1.82 -3.91
CA ALA A 132 -16.47 -1.71 -5.15
C ALA A 132 -15.83 -3.04 -5.59
N LEU A 133 -15.46 -3.92 -4.67
CA LEU A 133 -15.00 -5.29 -4.96
C LEU A 133 -16.14 -6.19 -5.40
N ALA A 134 -17.31 -6.10 -4.76
CA ALA A 134 -18.48 -6.87 -5.09
C ALA A 134 -19.01 -6.55 -6.51
N GLU A 135 -18.97 -5.28 -6.92
CA GLU A 135 -19.30 -4.87 -8.29
C GLU A 135 -18.42 -5.51 -9.37
N ARG A 136 -17.21 -5.95 -8.99
CA ARG A 136 -16.23 -6.60 -9.88
C ARG A 136 -16.17 -8.10 -9.72
N ASP A 137 -16.95 -8.65 -8.82
CA ASP A 137 -16.86 -10.07 -8.39
C ASP A 137 -15.44 -10.47 -7.94
N GLU A 138 -14.73 -9.52 -7.29
CA GLU A 138 -13.37 -9.72 -6.79
C GLU A 138 -13.39 -10.11 -5.31
N ALA A 139 -12.73 -11.22 -4.97
CA ALA A 139 -12.54 -11.65 -3.58
C ALA A 139 -11.16 -11.24 -3.05
N ARG A 140 -11.12 -10.74 -1.81
CA ARG A 140 -9.88 -10.41 -1.11
C ARG A 140 -9.93 -10.92 0.35
N PRO A 141 -9.62 -12.21 0.58
CA PRO A 141 -9.82 -12.86 1.88
C PRO A 141 -9.15 -12.14 3.07
N VAL A 142 -7.97 -11.54 2.85
CA VAL A 142 -7.28 -10.75 3.90
C VAL A 142 -8.06 -9.48 4.25
N PHE A 143 -8.78 -8.91 3.29
CA PHE A 143 -9.64 -7.75 3.52
C PHE A 143 -10.88 -8.11 4.34
N ASP A 144 -11.42 -9.32 4.14
CA ASP A 144 -12.59 -9.81 4.89
C ASP A 144 -12.31 -9.91 6.40
N LEU A 145 -11.06 -10.16 6.80
CA LEU A 145 -10.65 -10.10 8.21
C LEU A 145 -10.78 -8.69 8.79
N LYS A 146 -10.42 -7.66 8.03
CA LYS A 146 -10.55 -6.25 8.46
C LYS A 146 -12.01 -5.85 8.66
N PHE A 147 -12.90 -6.43 7.85
CA PHE A 147 -14.34 -6.26 7.98
C PHE A 147 -14.85 -6.75 9.34
N SER A 148 -14.44 -7.95 9.71
CA SER A 148 -14.79 -8.54 11.01
C SER A 148 -14.29 -7.69 12.19
N ASP A 149 -13.10 -7.11 12.08
CA ASP A 149 -12.51 -6.25 13.12
C ASP A 149 -13.35 -5.00 13.42
N VAL A 150 -14.11 -4.49 12.45
CA VAL A 150 -15.01 -3.35 12.62
C VAL A 150 -16.47 -3.77 12.81
N GLY A 151 -16.75 -5.08 12.91
CA GLY A 151 -18.09 -5.60 13.16
C GLY A 151 -19.00 -5.61 11.94
N LEU A 152 -18.43 -5.63 10.74
CA LEU A 152 -19.17 -5.73 9.49
C LEU A 152 -19.13 -7.16 8.93
N THR A 153 -20.05 -7.46 8.01
CA THR A 153 -20.07 -8.71 7.23
C THR A 153 -19.84 -8.34 5.76
N PRO A 154 -18.91 -9.03 5.04
CA PRO A 154 -18.66 -8.77 3.62
C PRO A 154 -19.93 -8.92 2.78
N ALA A 155 -20.01 -8.16 1.69
CA ALA A 155 -21.07 -8.30 0.71
C ALA A 155 -21.01 -9.69 0.02
N LYS A 156 -22.18 -10.25 -0.27
CA LYS A 156 -22.27 -11.52 -1.03
C LYS A 156 -21.80 -11.26 -2.47
N ARG A 157 -20.92 -12.10 -2.98
CA ARG A 157 -20.41 -12.07 -4.36
C ARG A 157 -21.12 -13.11 -5.20
N ALA A 158 -21.12 -12.96 -6.53
CA ALA A 158 -21.72 -13.92 -7.43
C ALA A 158 -21.00 -15.28 -7.35
N SER A 159 -19.67 -15.25 -7.18
CA SER A 159 -18.84 -16.45 -6.95
C SER A 159 -19.20 -17.24 -5.69
N ASP A 160 -19.77 -16.60 -4.66
CA ASP A 160 -20.17 -17.27 -3.41
C ASP A 160 -21.46 -18.10 -3.56
N ALA A 161 -22.16 -17.96 -4.69
CA ALA A 161 -23.42 -18.66 -4.93
C ALA A 161 -23.21 -20.08 -5.52
N ASP A 162 -22.04 -20.36 -6.08
CA ASP A 162 -21.77 -21.65 -6.77
C ASP A 162 -21.28 -22.76 -5.81
N ASP A 163 -20.86 -22.43 -4.59
CA ASP A 163 -20.35 -23.40 -3.61
C ASP A 163 -21.45 -24.08 -2.76
N GLY A 164 -22.71 -23.79 -3.02
CA GLY A 164 -23.85 -24.17 -2.17
C GLY A 164 -24.74 -25.29 -2.74
N GLU A 165 -24.54 -25.78 -3.96
CA GLU A 165 -25.44 -26.78 -4.57
C GLU A 165 -24.63 -27.90 -5.24
N ALA A 166 -24.05 -28.75 -4.40
CA ALA A 166 -23.69 -30.12 -4.84
C ALA A 166 -24.76 -31.09 -4.34
N PRO A 167 -25.32 -31.92 -5.22
CA PRO A 167 -26.36 -32.87 -4.88
C PRO A 167 -25.90 -34.02 -3.97
#